data_4b2ab3800772c110519a6c0c100f0eb3
#
_entry.id   4b2ab3800772c110519a6c0c100f0eb3
#
_cell.length_a   1.000
_cell.length_b   1.000
_cell.length_c   1.000
_cell.angle_alpha   90.00
_cell.angle_beta   90.00
_cell.angle_gamma   90.00
#
_symmetry.space_group_name_H-M   'P 1'
#
loop_
_entity.id
_entity.type
_entity.pdbx_description
1 polymer ?
#
loop_
_entity_poly.entity_id
_entity_poly.type
_entity_poly.pdbx_seq_one_letter_code
_entity_poly.pdbx_strand_id
1 'polypeptide(L)' 'MACVNPDGTVTASATAILTALRAVATAEQIAPLAGLPLFRVRSALRELVEAGLVVAGDGSYRLSEAGRARIATAPDR' A
#
# COMPACT_ATOMS: atom_id res chain seq x y z
N MET A 1 -7.31 11.15 5.82
CA MET A 1 -7.17 9.92 6.60
C MET A 1 -5.77 9.35 6.39
N ALA A 2 -5.08 9.05 7.46
CA ALA A 2 -3.72 8.54 7.37
C ALA A 2 -3.74 7.03 7.16
N CYS A 3 -2.84 6.53 6.31
CA CYS A 3 -2.65 5.09 6.11
C CYS A 3 -1.63 4.52 7.07
N VAL A 4 -0.81 5.38 7.65
CA VAL A 4 0.21 4.99 8.61
C VAL A 4 -0.13 5.67 9.93
N ASN A 5 -0.23 4.88 10.98
CA ASN A 5 -0.54 5.40 12.30
C ASN A 5 0.67 6.08 12.91
N PRO A 6 0.48 6.97 13.90
CA PRO A 6 1.61 7.67 14.52
C PRO A 6 2.65 6.74 15.14
N ASP A 7 2.23 5.52 15.53
CA ASP A 7 3.15 4.56 16.13
C ASP A 7 3.90 3.73 15.09
N GLY A 8 3.73 4.03 13.80
CA GLY A 8 4.42 3.32 12.74
C GLY A 8 3.68 2.13 12.16
N THR A 9 2.54 1.76 12.73
CA THR A 9 1.74 0.67 12.17
C THR A 9 0.90 1.20 11.00
N VAL A 10 0.42 0.29 10.15
CA VAL A 10 -0.40 0.68 9.00
C VAL A 10 -1.86 0.31 9.27
N THR A 11 -2.75 1.06 8.61
CA THR A 11 -4.18 0.80 8.74
C THR A 11 -4.55 -0.48 7.96
N ALA A 12 -5.76 -0.97 8.19
CA ALA A 12 -6.27 -2.13 7.46
C ALA A 12 -6.32 -1.84 5.95
N SER A 13 -6.70 -0.62 5.57
CA SER A 13 -6.73 -0.24 4.16
C SER A 13 -5.33 -0.30 3.54
N ALA A 14 -4.34 0.22 4.26
CA ALA A 14 -2.96 0.19 3.77
C ALA A 14 -2.45 -1.24 3.66
N THR A 15 -2.78 -2.09 4.63
CA THR A 15 -2.39 -3.50 4.58
C THR A 15 -2.99 -4.19 3.36
N ALA A 16 -4.26 -3.91 3.04
CA ALA A 16 -4.90 -4.49 1.88
C ALA A 16 -4.18 -4.08 0.59
N ILE A 17 -3.79 -2.81 0.50
CA ILE A 17 -3.08 -2.31 -0.68
C ILE A 17 -1.69 -2.94 -0.79
N LEU A 18 -0.96 -2.99 0.31
CA LEU A 18 0.37 -3.58 0.31
C LEU A 18 0.31 -5.06 -0.08
N THR A 19 -0.70 -5.77 0.44
CA THR A 19 -0.88 -7.17 0.11
C THR A 19 -1.23 -7.36 -1.36
N ALA A 20 -2.00 -6.45 -1.94
CA ALA A 20 -2.35 -6.50 -3.35
C ALA A 20 -1.15 -6.22 -4.25
N LEU A 21 -0.14 -5.54 -3.73
CA LEU A 21 1.05 -5.18 -4.51
C LEU A 21 2.08 -6.31 -4.52
N ARG A 22 1.67 -7.49 -4.98
CA ARG A 22 2.59 -8.61 -5.10
C ARG A 22 3.56 -8.44 -6.26
N ALA A 23 3.17 -7.63 -7.23
CA ALA A 23 4.00 -7.31 -8.37
C ALA A 23 3.75 -5.85 -8.71
N VAL A 24 4.49 -5.32 -9.67
CA VAL A 24 4.28 -3.96 -10.14
C VAL A 24 2.86 -3.85 -10.69
N ALA A 25 2.12 -2.84 -10.25
CA ALA A 25 0.72 -2.67 -10.63
C ALA A 25 0.35 -1.19 -10.64
N THR A 26 -0.70 -0.87 -11.40
CA THR A 26 -1.28 0.47 -11.40
C THR A 26 -2.32 0.57 -10.29
N ALA A 27 -2.72 1.81 -9.96
CA ALA A 27 -3.77 2.03 -8.99
C ALA A 27 -5.07 1.35 -9.42
N GLU A 28 -5.37 1.38 -10.72
CA GLU A 28 -6.57 0.74 -11.25
C GLU A 28 -6.56 -0.78 -11.07
N GLN A 29 -5.38 -1.39 -11.13
CA GLN A 29 -5.25 -2.82 -10.89
C GLN A 29 -5.35 -3.16 -9.41
N ILE A 30 -4.86 -2.29 -8.57
CA ILE A 30 -4.86 -2.52 -7.11
C ILE A 30 -6.27 -2.40 -6.55
N ALA A 31 -7.07 -1.46 -7.05
CA ALA A 31 -8.37 -1.15 -6.45
C ALA A 31 -9.28 -2.37 -6.28
N PRO A 32 -9.52 -3.19 -7.31
CA PRO A 32 -10.39 -4.36 -7.12
C PRO A 32 -9.75 -5.41 -6.19
N LEU A 33 -8.43 -5.53 -6.21
CA LEU A 33 -7.77 -6.50 -5.35
C LEU A 33 -7.83 -6.10 -3.88
N ALA A 34 -7.76 -4.81 -3.60
CA ALA A 34 -7.84 -4.30 -2.24
C ALA A 34 -9.28 -4.10 -1.78
N GLY A 35 -10.24 -4.16 -2.71
CA GLY A 35 -11.64 -3.92 -2.37
C GLY A 35 -11.94 -2.48 -2.01
N LEU A 36 -11.21 -1.54 -2.61
CA LEU A 36 -11.34 -0.11 -2.29
C LEU A 36 -11.64 0.68 -3.57
N PRO A 37 -12.35 1.81 -3.45
CA PRO A 37 -12.53 2.67 -4.61
C PRO A 37 -11.21 3.28 -5.05
N LEU A 38 -11.12 3.60 -6.33
CA LEU A 38 -9.87 4.06 -6.92
C LEU A 38 -9.31 5.30 -6.22
N PHE A 39 -10.19 6.25 -5.87
CA PHE A 39 -9.69 7.47 -5.24
C PHE A 39 -9.05 7.20 -3.87
N ARG A 40 -9.56 6.19 -3.16
CA ARG A 40 -8.98 5.78 -1.88
C ARG A 40 -7.62 5.13 -2.09
N VAL A 41 -7.52 4.31 -3.12
CA VAL A 41 -6.26 3.65 -3.46
C VAL A 41 -5.20 4.69 -3.81
N ARG A 42 -5.57 5.69 -4.61
CA ARG A 42 -4.62 6.73 -5.00
C ARG A 42 -4.13 7.54 -3.81
N SER A 43 -5.05 7.93 -2.93
CA SER A 43 -4.67 8.65 -1.71
C SER A 43 -3.76 7.82 -0.83
N ALA A 44 -4.12 6.55 -0.63
CA ALA A 44 -3.34 5.66 0.22
C ALA A 44 -1.96 5.41 -0.37
N LEU A 45 -1.88 5.22 -1.68
CA LEU A 45 -0.58 5.01 -2.33
C LEU A 45 0.34 6.20 -2.15
N ARG A 46 -0.21 7.41 -2.24
CA ARG A 46 0.60 8.61 -2.01
C ARG A 46 1.20 8.60 -0.62
N GLU A 47 0.40 8.28 0.39
CA GLU A 47 0.88 8.23 1.76
C GLU A 47 1.90 7.12 1.96
N LEU A 48 1.67 5.98 1.33
CA LEU A 48 2.61 4.85 1.44
C LEU A 48 3.94 5.16 0.77
N VAL A 49 3.92 5.90 -0.34
CA VAL A 49 5.15 6.34 -0.98
C VAL A 49 5.91 7.29 -0.05
N GLU A 50 5.19 8.22 0.58
CA GLU A 50 5.82 9.16 1.52
C GLU A 50 6.38 8.44 2.73
N ALA A 51 5.75 7.36 3.15
CA ALA A 51 6.23 6.56 4.29
C ALA A 51 7.38 5.62 3.91
N GLY A 52 7.71 5.53 2.61
CA GLY A 52 8.79 4.68 2.17
C GLY A 52 8.43 3.22 2.01
N LEU A 53 7.14 2.90 1.99
CA LEU A 53 6.69 1.51 1.88
C LEU A 53 6.38 1.10 0.44
N VAL A 54 6.16 2.07 -0.43
CA VAL A 54 5.83 1.84 -1.84
C VAL A 54 6.71 2.76 -2.69
N VAL A 55 7.12 2.26 -3.84
CA VAL A 55 7.87 3.04 -4.81
C VAL A 55 6.99 3.29 -6.03
N ALA A 56 6.89 4.55 -6.43
CA ALA A 56 6.12 4.95 -7.60
C ALA A 56 7.04 5.16 -8.79
N GLY A 57 6.58 4.78 -9.97
CA GLY A 57 7.31 5.04 -11.20
C GLY A 57 6.42 4.83 -12.40
N ASP A 58 6.42 5.78 -13.34
CA ASP A 58 5.73 5.67 -14.62
C ASP A 58 4.29 5.19 -14.52
N GLY A 59 3.56 5.69 -13.53
CA GLY A 59 2.15 5.35 -13.37
C GLY A 59 1.88 4.04 -12.68
N SER A 60 2.90 3.32 -12.29
CA SER A 60 2.74 2.05 -11.56
C SER A 60 3.43 2.13 -10.21
N TYR A 61 3.17 1.13 -9.37
CA TYR A 61 3.67 1.10 -7.99
C TYR A 61 4.20 -0.29 -7.70
N ARG A 62 5.17 -0.34 -6.80
CA ARG A 62 5.70 -1.60 -6.30
C ARG A 62 6.09 -1.42 -4.84
N LEU A 63 6.18 -2.54 -4.13
CA LEU A 63 6.62 -2.50 -2.74
C LEU A 63 8.10 -2.13 -2.68
N SER A 64 8.44 -1.28 -1.72
CA SER A 64 9.83 -1.08 -1.35
C SER A 64 10.27 -2.26 -0.48
N GLU A 65 11.55 -2.31 -0.16
CA GLU A 65 12.05 -3.31 0.78
C GLU A 65 11.35 -3.18 2.13
N ALA A 66 11.17 -1.95 2.60
CA ALA A 66 10.46 -1.70 3.85
C ALA A 66 9.01 -2.14 3.78
N GLY A 67 8.36 -1.97 2.61
CA GLY A 67 6.99 -2.42 2.42
C GLY A 67 6.86 -3.92 2.50
N ARG A 68 7.81 -4.63 1.90
CA ARG A 68 7.82 -6.09 1.97
C ARG A 68 8.02 -6.58 3.39
N ALA A 69 8.92 -5.94 4.12
CA ALA A 69 9.17 -6.30 5.51
C ALA A 69 7.93 -6.07 6.35
N ARG A 70 7.19 -5.01 6.06
CA ARG A 70 5.99 -4.70 6.82
C ARG A 70 4.93 -5.79 6.65
N ILE A 71 4.76 -6.29 5.42
CA ILE A 71 3.81 -7.37 5.18
C ILE A 71 4.28 -8.65 5.86
N ALA A 72 5.57 -8.94 5.77
CA ALA A 72 6.11 -10.18 6.33
C ALA A 72 5.97 -10.25 7.83
N THR A 73 5.98 -9.09 8.52
CA THR A 73 5.86 -9.07 9.97
C THR A 73 4.44 -8.77 10.44
N ALA A 74 3.51 -8.50 9.53
CA ALA A 74 2.13 -8.20 9.91
C ALA A 74 1.50 -9.45 10.53
N PRO A 75 0.66 -9.29 11.57
CA PRO A 75 -0.05 -10.44 12.12
C PRO A 75 -1.00 -10.99 11.06
N ASP A 76 -1.05 -12.27 11.03
CA ASP A 76 -1.98 -12.90 10.16
C ASP A 76 -3.34 -12.78 10.60
N ARG A 77 -3.92 -12.55 10.36
CA ARG A 77 -4.98 -12.54 10.95
C ARG A 77 -5.71 -12.79 10.64
#